data_e6c5f9fd57a9d1b8dfd890069dadae62
#
_entry.id   e6c5f9fd57a9d1b8dfd890069dadae62
#
_cell.length_a   1.000
_cell.length_b   1.000
_cell.length_c   1.000
_cell.angle_alpha   90.00
_cell.angle_beta   90.00
_cell.angle_gamma   90.00
#
_symmetry.space_group_name_H-M   'P 1'
#
loop_
_entity.id
_entity.type
_entity.pdbx_description
1 polymer ?
#
loop_
_entity_poly.entity_id
_entity_poly.type
_entity_poly.pdbx_seq_one_letter_code
_entity_poly.pdbx_strand_id
1 'polypeptide(L)'
;MGYLEKIKYILRGSRYYRKYFQTTVNSLRYYFRNLHYYWQLYSFKKDREVSDNTLYFIIDPNIKHPGLVDRFKAIVGLFYVAKINGFDFKVIFNHPFKLEEYLSVNKYNWIANQSELSYSLQNVRLIP
;
A
#
# COMPACT_ATOMS: atom_id res chain seq x y z
N MET A 1 37.86 17.09 -6.69
CA MET A 1 36.70 16.22 -7.03
C MET A 1 37.24 14.83 -7.33
N GLY A 2 36.88 13.84 -6.52
CA GLY A 2 37.43 12.48 -6.63
C GLY A 2 36.95 11.77 -7.91
N TYR A 3 37.72 10.78 -8.36
CA TYR A 3 37.41 10.02 -9.57
C TYR A 3 35.99 9.43 -9.58
N LEU A 4 35.53 8.94 -8.46
CA LEU A 4 34.16 8.40 -8.27
C LEU A 4 33.07 9.47 -8.46
N GLU A 5 33.33 10.71 -8.05
CA GLU A 5 32.36 11.81 -8.22
C GLU A 5 32.26 12.24 -9.70
N LYS A 6 33.37 12.21 -10.45
CA LYS A 6 33.34 12.43 -11.91
C LYS A 6 32.53 11.36 -12.63
N ILE A 7 32.71 10.08 -12.27
CA ILE A 7 31.94 8.98 -12.85
C ILE A 7 30.46 9.12 -12.55
N LYS A 8 30.09 9.44 -11.31
CA LYS A 8 28.69 9.72 -10.95
C LYS A 8 28.09 10.88 -11.73
N TYR A 9 28.85 11.94 -11.94
CA TYR A 9 28.40 13.11 -12.71
C TYR A 9 28.13 12.74 -14.17
N ILE A 10 29.05 12.03 -14.82
CA ILE A 10 28.92 11.56 -16.22
C ILE A 10 27.72 10.60 -16.35
N LEU A 11 27.59 9.64 -15.44
CA LEU A 11 26.49 8.69 -15.46
C LEU A 11 25.12 9.36 -15.26
N ARG A 12 25.02 10.34 -14.36
CA ARG A 12 23.79 11.12 -14.14
C ARG A 12 23.36 11.96 -15.34
N GLY A 13 24.32 12.40 -16.16
CA GLY A 13 24.07 13.11 -17.42
C GLY A 13 23.56 12.21 -18.54
N SER A 14 23.84 10.92 -18.48
CA SER A 14 23.45 9.95 -19.50
C SER A 14 21.95 9.72 -19.52
N ARG A 15 21.32 9.78 -20.72
CA ARG A 15 19.91 9.47 -20.94
C ARG A 15 19.59 8.03 -20.50
N TYR A 16 20.50 7.09 -20.75
CA TYR A 16 20.39 5.68 -20.35
C TYR A 16 20.42 5.50 -18.85
N TYR A 17 21.30 6.20 -18.12
CA TYR A 17 21.34 6.15 -16.66
C TYR A 17 20.02 6.60 -16.05
N ARG A 18 19.47 7.74 -16.51
CA ARG A 18 18.18 8.23 -16.01
C ARG A 18 17.03 7.28 -16.32
N LYS A 19 16.97 6.74 -17.54
CA LYS A 19 15.85 5.94 -18.00
C LYS A 19 15.79 4.53 -17.36
N TYR A 20 16.93 3.90 -17.15
CA TYR A 20 16.96 2.50 -16.71
C TYR A 20 17.50 2.33 -15.30
N PHE A 21 18.64 2.90 -15.00
CA PHE A 21 19.31 2.66 -13.73
C PHE A 21 18.67 3.44 -12.57
N GLN A 22 18.39 4.72 -12.76
CA GLN A 22 17.78 5.54 -11.72
C GLN A 22 16.35 5.08 -11.39
N THR A 23 15.59 4.68 -12.41
CA THR A 23 14.24 4.12 -12.22
C THR A 23 14.31 2.81 -11.43
N THR A 24 15.22 1.91 -11.79
CA THR A 24 15.41 0.63 -11.09
C THR A 24 15.85 0.82 -9.64
N VAL A 25 16.83 1.70 -9.41
CA VAL A 25 17.30 2.00 -8.05
C VAL A 25 16.21 2.63 -7.20
N ASN A 26 15.41 3.55 -7.76
CA ASN A 26 14.30 4.16 -7.05
C ASN A 26 13.18 3.15 -6.73
N SER A 27 12.90 2.24 -7.66
CA SER A 27 11.96 1.15 -7.43
C SER A 27 12.44 0.21 -6.33
N LEU A 28 13.70 -0.21 -6.35
CA LEU A 28 14.28 -1.04 -5.29
C LEU A 28 14.23 -0.36 -3.93
N ARG A 29 14.58 0.93 -3.84
CA ARG A 29 14.48 1.70 -2.59
C ARG A 29 13.03 1.78 -2.08
N TYR A 30 12.07 1.92 -2.99
CA TYR A 30 10.66 1.93 -2.66
C TYR A 30 10.22 0.59 -2.06
N TYR A 31 10.58 -0.53 -2.70
CA TYR A 31 10.27 -1.87 -2.19
C TYR A 31 10.91 -2.14 -0.83
N PHE A 32 12.21 -1.83 -0.67
CA PHE A 32 12.90 -2.04 0.61
C PHE A 32 12.32 -1.20 1.74
N ARG A 33 11.93 0.05 1.49
CA ARG A 33 11.28 0.89 2.49
C ARG A 33 9.93 0.34 2.90
N ASN A 34 9.12 -0.08 1.94
CA ASN A 34 7.82 -0.65 2.22
C ASN A 34 7.94 -2.00 2.93
N LEU A 35 8.85 -2.85 2.50
CA LEU A 35 9.13 -4.12 3.16
C LEU A 35 9.56 -3.91 4.62
N HIS A 36 10.45 -2.96 4.88
CA HIS A 36 10.88 -2.63 6.24
C HIS A 36 9.71 -2.13 7.09
N TYR A 37 8.86 -1.27 6.55
CA TYR A 37 7.64 -0.80 7.22
C TYR A 37 6.70 -1.95 7.57
N TYR A 38 6.40 -2.83 6.62
CA TYR A 38 5.55 -3.98 6.87
C TYR A 38 6.17 -4.95 7.89
N TRP A 39 7.48 -5.15 7.83
CA TRP A 39 8.20 -5.99 8.81
C TRP A 39 8.09 -5.46 10.24
N GLN A 40 8.11 -4.15 10.42
CA GLN A 40 7.92 -3.54 11.74
C GLN A 40 6.48 -3.63 12.25
N LEU A 41 5.51 -3.55 11.32
CA LEU A 41 4.09 -3.52 11.66
C LEU A 41 3.52 -4.92 11.91
N TYR A 42 3.90 -5.89 11.09
CA TYR A 42 3.37 -7.26 11.16
C TYR A 42 4.27 -8.19 11.98
N SER A 43 3.65 -9.08 12.75
CA SER A 43 4.34 -10.07 13.56
C SER A 43 3.80 -11.47 13.32
N PHE A 44 4.57 -12.49 13.74
CA PHE A 44 4.10 -13.89 13.73
C PHE A 44 3.37 -14.28 15.03
N LYS A 45 3.22 -13.36 15.98
CA LYS A 45 2.46 -13.65 17.20
C LYS A 45 0.99 -13.75 16.86
N LYS A 46 0.32 -14.74 17.45
CA LYS A 46 -1.13 -14.88 17.33
C LYS A 46 -1.79 -13.65 17.97
N ASP A 47 -2.61 -12.99 17.20
CA ASP A 47 -3.47 -11.90 17.61
C ASP A 47 -4.90 -12.44 17.78
N ARG A 48 -5.86 -11.54 18.06
CA ARG A 48 -7.28 -11.90 18.14
C ARG A 48 -7.76 -12.64 16.88
N GLU A 49 -8.80 -13.41 17.02
CA GLU A 49 -9.49 -14.00 15.88
C GLU A 49 -10.10 -12.88 15.02
N VAL A 50 -9.82 -12.93 13.74
CA VAL A 50 -10.35 -12.00 12.74
C VAL A 50 -11.30 -12.76 11.85
N SER A 51 -12.35 -12.10 11.37
CA SER A 51 -13.25 -12.68 10.37
C SER A 51 -12.46 -13.09 9.13
N ASP A 52 -12.52 -14.36 8.78
CA ASP A 52 -11.70 -14.96 7.72
C ASP A 52 -12.04 -14.46 6.31
N ASN A 53 -13.14 -13.73 6.14
CA ASN A 53 -13.71 -13.38 4.83
C ASN A 53 -13.74 -11.89 4.55
N THR A 54 -12.81 -11.10 5.08
CA THR A 54 -12.79 -9.66 4.82
C THR A 54 -11.56 -9.24 4.03
N LEU A 55 -11.77 -8.57 2.91
CA LEU A 55 -10.72 -7.90 2.13
C LEU A 55 -10.61 -6.44 2.55
N TYR A 56 -9.48 -6.06 3.10
CA TYR A 56 -9.20 -4.68 3.50
C TYR A 56 -8.35 -3.97 2.45
N PHE A 57 -8.80 -2.79 2.02
CA PHE A 57 -7.99 -1.86 1.25
C PHE A 57 -7.51 -0.72 2.13
N ILE A 58 -6.21 -0.61 2.32
CA ILE A 58 -5.62 0.32 3.29
C ILE A 58 -4.79 1.37 2.57
N ILE A 59 -5.12 2.64 2.78
CA ILE A 59 -4.32 3.81 2.37
C ILE A 59 -3.65 4.39 3.62
N ASP A 60 -2.39 4.01 3.80
CA ASP A 60 -1.58 4.42 4.93
C ASP A 60 -0.70 5.63 4.55
N PRO A 61 -0.70 6.73 5.34
CA PRO A 61 0.12 7.91 5.06
C PRO A 61 1.63 7.63 5.07
N ASN A 62 2.08 6.55 5.72
CA ASN A 62 3.49 6.19 5.80
C ASN A 62 4.03 5.51 4.54
N ILE A 63 3.15 5.12 3.61
CA ILE A 63 3.50 4.47 2.35
C ILE A 63 3.19 5.41 1.19
N LYS A 64 4.07 5.42 0.19
CA LYS A 64 3.81 6.17 -1.03
C LYS A 64 2.73 5.46 -1.85
N HIS A 65 1.61 6.12 -2.02
CA HIS A 65 0.50 5.65 -2.84
C HIS A 65 0.47 6.33 -4.22
N PRO A 66 -0.17 5.72 -5.21
CA PRO A 66 -0.47 6.34 -6.50
C PRO A 66 -1.42 7.53 -6.35
N GLY A 67 -1.71 8.20 -7.45
CA GLY A 67 -2.64 9.32 -7.49
C GLY A 67 -4.04 8.99 -6.97
N LEU A 68 -4.78 10.00 -6.56
CA LEU A 68 -6.11 9.84 -5.95
C LEU A 68 -7.08 9.06 -6.85
N VAL A 69 -7.07 9.35 -8.14
CA VAL A 69 -7.93 8.66 -9.13
C VAL A 69 -7.60 7.17 -9.21
N ASP A 70 -6.33 6.81 -9.14
CA ASP A 70 -5.92 5.39 -9.20
C ASP A 70 -6.32 4.65 -7.92
N ARG A 71 -6.33 5.33 -6.78
CA ARG A 71 -6.86 4.77 -5.52
C ARG A 71 -8.36 4.48 -5.62
N PHE A 72 -9.15 5.39 -6.19
CA PHE A 72 -10.58 5.14 -6.41
C PHE A 72 -10.84 4.00 -7.40
N LYS A 73 -10.05 3.90 -8.47
CA LYS A 73 -10.12 2.75 -9.38
C LYS A 73 -9.82 1.44 -8.65
N ALA A 74 -8.81 1.44 -7.77
CA ALA A 74 -8.47 0.28 -6.97
C ALA A 74 -9.60 -0.11 -6.01
N ILE A 75 -10.23 0.85 -5.32
CA ILE A 75 -11.40 0.60 -4.46
C ILE A 75 -12.52 -0.09 -5.25
N VAL A 76 -12.88 0.45 -6.41
CA VAL A 76 -13.95 -0.13 -7.23
C VAL A 76 -13.59 -1.52 -7.74
N GLY A 77 -12.35 -1.70 -8.23
CA GLY A 77 -11.87 -2.99 -8.71
C GLY A 77 -11.83 -4.06 -7.62
N LEU A 78 -11.29 -3.72 -6.46
CA LEU A 78 -11.19 -4.64 -5.32
C LEU A 78 -12.56 -4.96 -4.71
N PHE A 79 -13.47 -3.99 -4.66
CA PHE A 79 -14.86 -4.26 -4.27
C PHE A 79 -15.51 -5.30 -5.16
N TYR A 80 -15.32 -5.19 -6.48
CA TYR A 80 -15.84 -6.15 -7.44
C TYR A 80 -15.24 -7.54 -7.25
N VAL A 81 -13.93 -7.62 -7.07
CA VAL A 81 -13.20 -8.87 -6.78
C VAL A 81 -13.70 -9.50 -5.47
N ALA A 82 -13.84 -8.72 -4.42
CA ALA A 82 -14.37 -9.20 -3.14
C ALA A 82 -15.77 -9.78 -3.30
N LYS A 83 -16.65 -9.06 -4.00
CA LYS A 83 -18.03 -9.50 -4.23
C LYS A 83 -18.12 -10.82 -5.00
N ILE A 84 -17.31 -11.01 -6.05
CA ILE A 84 -17.30 -12.26 -6.82
C ILE A 84 -16.83 -13.44 -5.97
N ASN A 85 -15.87 -13.20 -5.06
CA ASN A 85 -15.28 -14.25 -4.23
C ASN A 85 -16.01 -14.43 -2.88
N GLY A 86 -17.10 -13.72 -2.64
CA GLY A 86 -17.86 -13.83 -1.39
C GLY A 86 -17.17 -13.23 -0.17
N PHE A 87 -16.25 -12.28 -0.37
CA PHE A 87 -15.60 -11.55 0.71
C PHE A 87 -16.35 -10.28 1.07
N ASP A 88 -16.34 -9.93 2.34
CA ASP A 88 -16.65 -8.58 2.76
C ASP A 88 -15.53 -7.63 2.33
N PHE A 89 -15.87 -6.42 1.90
CA PHE A 89 -14.89 -5.42 1.48
C PHE A 89 -14.90 -4.23 2.41
N LYS A 90 -13.74 -3.88 2.93
CA LYS A 90 -13.57 -2.77 3.86
C LYS A 90 -12.44 -1.85 3.41
N VAL A 91 -12.59 -0.55 3.68
CA VAL A 91 -11.63 0.48 3.28
C VAL A 91 -11.19 1.27 4.51
N ILE A 92 -9.88 1.45 4.63
CA ILE A 92 -9.26 2.41 5.54
C ILE A 92 -8.53 3.43 4.67
N PHE A 93 -9.08 4.63 4.57
CA PHE A 93 -8.56 5.67 3.70
C PHE A 93 -8.30 6.94 4.52
N ASN A 94 -7.08 7.06 5.03
CA ASN A 94 -6.67 8.13 5.94
C ASN A 94 -5.73 9.17 5.29
N HIS A 95 -5.45 9.07 3.99
CA HIS A 95 -4.55 9.97 3.29
C HIS A 95 -4.97 10.19 1.83
N PRO A 96 -5.04 11.42 1.32
CA PRO A 96 -4.66 12.72 1.94
C PRO A 96 -5.73 13.30 2.88
N PHE A 97 -6.88 12.66 2.98
CA PHE A 97 -8.00 13.01 3.85
C PHE A 97 -8.71 11.73 4.30
N LYS A 98 -9.56 11.81 5.28
CA LYS A 98 -10.42 10.68 5.68
C LYS A 98 -11.62 10.60 4.75
N LEU A 99 -11.77 9.47 4.08
CA LEU A 99 -12.81 9.31 3.06
C LEU A 99 -14.22 9.38 3.65
N GLU A 100 -14.38 8.91 4.89
CA GLU A 100 -15.65 8.95 5.64
C GLU A 100 -16.14 10.36 5.97
N GLU A 101 -15.29 11.38 5.87
CA GLU A 101 -15.70 12.78 6.04
C GLU A 101 -16.45 13.31 4.81
N TYR A 102 -16.30 12.68 3.67
CA TYR A 102 -16.87 13.11 2.38
C TYR A 102 -17.90 12.14 1.82
N LEU A 103 -17.80 10.86 2.16
CA LEU A 103 -18.68 9.82 1.66
C LEU A 103 -19.35 9.08 2.83
N SER A 104 -20.65 9.07 2.83
CA SER A 104 -21.43 8.33 3.82
C SER A 104 -21.70 6.90 3.38
N VAL A 105 -21.84 6.02 4.37
CA VAL A 105 -22.32 4.65 4.18
C VAL A 105 -23.79 4.69 3.73
N ASN A 106 -24.11 3.94 2.67
CA ASN A 106 -25.48 3.79 2.20
C ASN A 106 -25.93 2.31 2.35
N LYS A 107 -25.91 1.54 1.27
CA LYS A 107 -26.40 0.15 1.26
C LYS A 107 -25.39 -0.86 1.82
N TYR A 108 -24.11 -0.51 1.79
CA TYR A 108 -23.01 -1.38 2.20
C TYR A 108 -22.04 -0.62 3.11
N ASN A 109 -21.80 -1.18 4.30
CA ASN A 109 -20.85 -0.60 5.23
C ASN A 109 -19.40 -0.97 4.83
N TRP A 110 -18.78 -0.08 4.07
CA TRP A 110 -17.41 -0.23 3.56
C TRP A 110 -16.35 0.37 4.50
N ILE A 111 -16.74 1.12 5.51
CA ILE A 111 -15.80 1.76 6.44
C ILE A 111 -15.25 0.72 7.41
N ALA A 112 -13.94 0.76 7.63
CA ALA A 112 -13.28 0.02 8.70
C ALA A 112 -12.41 0.93 9.55
N ASN A 113 -12.32 0.60 10.83
CA ASN A 113 -11.39 1.25 11.75
C ASN A 113 -10.07 0.46 11.81
N GLN A 114 -8.98 1.18 12.06
CA GLN A 114 -7.67 0.56 12.22
C GLN A 114 -7.64 -0.47 13.36
N SER A 115 -8.52 -0.30 14.36
CA SER A 115 -8.71 -1.26 15.44
C SER A 115 -9.29 -2.61 15.01
N GLU A 116 -9.88 -2.71 13.83
CA GLU A 116 -10.43 -3.96 13.28
C GLU A 116 -9.35 -4.81 12.59
N LEU A 117 -8.20 -4.23 12.25
CA LEU A 117 -7.12 -4.93 11.57
C LEU A 117 -6.39 -5.88 12.51
N SER A 118 -6.01 -7.03 11.98
CA SER A 118 -4.98 -7.87 12.57
C SER A 118 -3.63 -7.58 11.93
N TYR A 119 -2.60 -7.56 12.75
CA TYR A 119 -1.21 -7.44 12.31
C TYR A 119 -0.45 -8.76 12.48
N SER A 120 -1.16 -9.87 12.67
CA SER A 120 -0.59 -11.20 12.72
C SER A 120 -0.56 -11.85 11.34
N LEU A 121 0.62 -12.23 10.87
CA LEU A 121 0.80 -12.98 9.62
C LEU A 121 0.22 -14.41 9.66
N GLN A 122 -0.23 -14.87 10.84
CA GLN A 122 -0.99 -16.12 10.94
C GLN A 122 -2.45 -15.93 10.53
N ASN A 123 -2.98 -14.70 10.70
CA ASN A 123 -4.39 -14.38 10.45
C ASN A 123 -4.63 -13.64 9.13
N VAL A 124 -3.59 -13.01 8.55
CA VAL A 124 -3.75 -12.16 7.37
C VAL A 124 -2.81 -12.57 6.25
N ARG A 125 -3.25 -12.33 5.03
CA ARG A 125 -2.41 -12.41 3.83
C ARG A 125 -2.25 -11.00 3.25
N LEU A 126 -1.02 -10.59 3.05
CA LEU A 126 -0.71 -9.31 2.40
C LEU A 126 -0.74 -9.50 0.89
N ILE A 127 -1.48 -8.62 0.21
CA ILE A 127 -1.49 -8.51 -1.25
C ILE A 127 -0.82 -7.17 -1.57
N PRO A 128 0.40 -7.19 -2.13
CA PRO A 128 1.17 -5.99 -2.39
C PRO A 128 0.64 -5.17 -3.57
#